data_49126e6bdd7a741f6975c664f330caa5
#
_entry.id   49126e6bdd7a741f6975c664f330caa5
#
_cell.length_a   1.000
_cell.length_b   1.000
_cell.length_c   1.000
_cell.angle_alpha   90.00
_cell.angle_beta   90.00
_cell.angle_gamma   90.00
#
_symmetry.space_group_name_H-M   'P 1'
#
loop_
_entity.id
_entity.type
_entity.pdbx_description
1 polymer ?
#
loop_
_entity_poly.entity_id
_entity_poly.type
_entity_poly.pdbx_seq_one_letter_code
_entity_poly.pdbx_strand_id
1 'polypeptide(L)'
;MAGRESLAKGSESTVADARILNTALGAELEAIAAYQVGAESGLLQKPVLDLALTFQGHHKEHADLLAKTIAKLGSKPVSAKAKYTFPTETLKNQNDVLRFAATLEKGAVSAYLGAVPLFGNRDLAKAAASILGDEAMHWAILRNALGEVPVPSAFMS
;
A
#
# COMPACT_ATOMS: atom_id res chain seq x y z
N MET A 1 -19.94 30.82 -20.80
CA MET A 1 -18.69 30.83 -19.95
C MET A 1 -18.66 29.71 -18.91
N ALA A 2 -19.76 29.34 -18.27
CA ALA A 2 -19.79 28.28 -17.24
C ALA A 2 -19.29 26.88 -17.70
N GLY A 3 -19.50 26.50 -18.96
CA GLY A 3 -19.09 25.18 -19.46
C GLY A 3 -17.56 24.96 -19.56
N ARG A 4 -16.78 26.03 -19.83
CA ARG A 4 -15.32 25.96 -19.92
C ARG A 4 -14.66 25.82 -18.53
N GLU A 5 -15.19 26.50 -17.52
CA GLU A 5 -14.70 26.41 -16.14
C GLU A 5 -14.99 25.02 -15.52
N SER A 6 -16.16 24.44 -15.81
CA SER A 6 -16.53 23.11 -15.33
C SER A 6 -15.63 22.01 -15.93
N LEU A 7 -15.32 22.10 -17.24
CA LEU A 7 -14.41 21.18 -17.92
C LEU A 7 -12.96 21.32 -17.41
N ALA A 8 -12.48 22.53 -17.14
CA ALA A 8 -11.15 22.77 -16.58
C ALA A 8 -11.02 22.19 -15.17
N LYS A 9 -12.00 22.43 -14.28
CA LYS A 9 -12.02 21.87 -12.92
C LYS A 9 -12.07 20.34 -12.92
N GLY A 10 -12.85 19.73 -13.81
CA GLY A 10 -12.86 18.26 -13.97
C GLY A 10 -11.51 17.70 -14.42
N SER A 11 -10.81 18.39 -15.32
CA SER A 11 -9.47 18.01 -15.78
C SER A 11 -8.42 18.13 -14.67
N GLU A 12 -8.44 19.21 -13.90
CA GLU A 12 -7.53 19.43 -12.77
C GLU A 12 -7.73 18.41 -11.67
N SER A 13 -8.97 18.07 -11.32
CA SER A 13 -9.29 17.02 -10.34
C SER A 13 -8.78 15.66 -10.82
N THR A 14 -8.97 15.30 -12.09
CA THR A 14 -8.49 14.04 -12.66
C THR A 14 -6.97 13.92 -12.60
N VAL A 15 -6.24 14.99 -12.89
CA VAL A 15 -4.78 15.03 -12.81
C VAL A 15 -4.31 14.89 -11.34
N ALA A 16 -4.99 15.54 -10.40
CA ALA A 16 -4.69 15.43 -8.98
C ALA A 16 -4.93 14.00 -8.47
N ASP A 17 -6.07 13.40 -8.82
CA ASP A 17 -6.39 12.01 -8.47
C ASP A 17 -5.36 11.02 -9.02
N ALA A 18 -4.95 11.17 -10.29
CA ALA A 18 -3.93 10.31 -10.90
C ALA A 18 -2.56 10.45 -10.19
N ARG A 19 -2.23 11.63 -9.68
CA ARG A 19 -1.01 11.86 -8.92
C ARG A 19 -1.04 11.15 -7.57
N ILE A 20 -2.16 11.21 -6.85
CA ILE A 20 -2.37 10.49 -5.58
C ILE A 20 -2.23 8.98 -5.83
N LEU A 21 -2.90 8.45 -6.85
CA LEU A 21 -2.84 7.03 -7.20
C LEU A 21 -1.42 6.59 -7.58
N ASN A 22 -0.64 7.43 -8.27
CA ASN A 22 0.75 7.11 -8.60
C ASN A 22 1.66 7.08 -7.37
N THR A 23 1.41 7.92 -6.38
CA THR A 23 2.11 7.85 -5.09
C THR A 23 1.79 6.53 -4.39
N ALA A 24 0.53 6.14 -4.35
CA ALA A 24 0.10 4.86 -3.79
C ALA A 24 0.72 3.68 -4.56
N LEU A 25 0.69 3.70 -5.89
CA LEU A 25 1.30 2.65 -6.71
C LEU A 25 2.80 2.49 -6.42
N GLY A 26 3.53 3.59 -6.26
CA GLY A 26 4.94 3.55 -5.89
C GLY A 26 5.18 2.84 -4.55
N ALA A 27 4.31 3.08 -3.55
CA ALA A 27 4.37 2.43 -2.25
C ALA A 27 4.02 0.92 -2.34
N GLU A 28 3.00 0.54 -3.12
CA GLU A 28 2.67 -0.87 -3.35
C GLU A 28 3.83 -1.64 -4.00
N LEU A 29 4.47 -1.05 -5.02
CA LEU A 29 5.62 -1.65 -5.69
C LEU A 29 6.82 -1.82 -4.72
N GLU A 30 7.03 -0.90 -3.81
CA GLU A 30 8.03 -1.01 -2.76
C GLU A 30 7.67 -2.10 -1.74
N ALA A 31 6.41 -2.20 -1.32
CA ALA A 31 5.91 -3.26 -0.44
C ALA A 31 6.10 -4.65 -1.06
N ILE A 32 5.77 -4.83 -2.33
CA ILE A 32 6.01 -6.09 -3.06
C ILE A 32 7.48 -6.50 -2.98
N ALA A 33 8.41 -5.56 -3.20
CA ALA A 33 9.84 -5.82 -3.12
C ALA A 33 10.29 -6.13 -1.68
N ALA A 34 9.75 -5.44 -0.69
CA ALA A 34 10.07 -5.68 0.72
C ALA A 34 9.61 -7.07 1.19
N TYR A 35 8.39 -7.47 0.82
CA TYR A 35 7.89 -8.82 1.09
C TYR A 35 8.71 -9.91 0.40
N GLN A 36 9.21 -9.65 -0.82
CA GLN A 36 10.11 -10.57 -1.51
C GLN A 36 11.41 -10.77 -0.71
N VAL A 37 12.02 -9.69 -0.23
CA VAL A 37 13.22 -9.75 0.61
C VAL A 37 12.95 -10.54 1.89
N GLY A 38 11.83 -10.30 2.56
CA GLY A 38 11.42 -11.05 3.75
C GLY A 38 11.25 -12.54 3.46
N ALA A 39 10.55 -12.89 2.39
CA ALA A 39 10.30 -14.28 1.98
C ALA A 39 11.60 -15.04 1.62
N GLU A 40 12.56 -14.36 0.98
CA GLU A 40 13.84 -14.94 0.57
C GLU A 40 14.91 -14.94 1.68
N SER A 41 14.62 -14.30 2.81
CA SER A 41 15.59 -14.17 3.92
C SER A 41 16.03 -15.49 4.55
N GLY A 42 15.24 -16.55 4.40
CA GLY A 42 15.44 -17.83 5.09
C GLY A 42 15.13 -17.79 6.60
N LEU A 43 14.62 -16.66 7.11
CA LEU A 43 14.35 -16.45 8.53
C LEU A 43 12.93 -16.83 8.95
N LEU A 44 12.00 -16.99 7.98
CA LEU A 44 10.59 -17.24 8.25
C LEU A 44 10.31 -18.74 8.35
N GLN A 45 9.60 -19.15 9.40
CA GLN A 45 8.98 -20.46 9.47
C GLN A 45 7.85 -20.57 8.45
N LYS A 46 7.58 -21.80 7.99
CA LYS A 46 6.62 -22.03 6.89
C LYS A 46 5.27 -21.32 7.05
N PRO A 47 4.55 -21.36 8.18
CA PRO A 47 3.27 -20.67 8.32
C PRO A 47 3.37 -19.14 8.14
N VAL A 48 4.47 -18.56 8.61
CA VAL A 48 4.71 -17.11 8.48
C VAL A 48 5.14 -16.75 7.05
N LEU A 49 5.91 -17.62 6.40
CA LEU A 49 6.26 -17.46 4.99
C LEU A 49 5.01 -17.51 4.11
N ASP A 50 4.12 -18.48 4.33
CA ASP A 50 2.87 -18.60 3.57
C ASP A 50 1.99 -17.34 3.75
N LEU A 51 1.94 -16.80 4.97
CA LEU A 51 1.25 -15.54 5.27
C LEU A 51 1.89 -14.35 4.53
N ALA A 52 3.23 -14.23 4.57
CA ALA A 52 3.95 -13.17 3.88
C ALA A 52 3.72 -13.21 2.35
N LEU A 53 3.70 -14.40 1.76
CA LEU A 53 3.40 -14.59 0.34
C LEU A 53 1.96 -14.22 0.00
N THR A 54 1.01 -14.49 0.91
CA THR A 54 -0.39 -14.06 0.76
C THR A 54 -0.48 -12.54 0.73
N PHE A 55 0.13 -11.84 1.68
CA PHE A 55 0.13 -10.38 1.73
C PHE A 55 0.84 -9.76 0.52
N GLN A 56 1.97 -10.34 0.10
CA GLN A 56 2.61 -9.92 -1.16
C GLN A 56 1.65 -10.05 -2.36
N GLY A 57 0.83 -11.10 -2.39
CA GLY A 57 -0.21 -11.30 -3.41
C GLY A 57 -1.22 -10.16 -3.40
N HIS A 58 -1.70 -9.74 -2.22
CA HIS A 58 -2.61 -8.59 -2.09
C HIS A 58 -1.98 -7.29 -2.60
N HIS A 59 -0.73 -6.98 -2.22
CA HIS A 59 -0.03 -5.80 -2.75
C HIS A 59 0.12 -5.84 -4.28
N LYS A 60 0.31 -7.02 -4.89
CA LYS A 60 0.33 -7.16 -6.36
C LYS A 60 -1.04 -6.84 -6.98
N GLU A 61 -2.13 -7.27 -6.36
CA GLU A 61 -3.50 -6.95 -6.80
C GLU A 61 -3.81 -5.46 -6.63
N HIS A 62 -3.40 -4.84 -5.51
CA HIS A 62 -3.51 -3.39 -5.29
C HIS A 62 -2.74 -2.62 -6.38
N ALA A 63 -1.49 -2.98 -6.64
CA ALA A 63 -0.65 -2.33 -7.65
C ALA A 63 -1.26 -2.45 -9.05
N ASP A 64 -1.81 -3.61 -9.42
CA ASP A 64 -2.48 -3.84 -10.70
C ASP A 64 -3.74 -2.95 -10.85
N LEU A 65 -4.57 -2.90 -9.82
CA LEU A 65 -5.75 -2.02 -9.79
C LEU A 65 -5.36 -0.55 -9.96
N LEU A 66 -4.36 -0.09 -9.20
CA LEU A 66 -3.89 1.30 -9.26
C LEU A 66 -3.32 1.64 -10.64
N ALA A 67 -2.47 0.77 -11.21
CA ALA A 67 -1.87 0.98 -12.52
C ALA A 67 -2.93 1.07 -13.63
N LYS A 68 -3.90 0.15 -13.65
CA LYS A 68 -5.02 0.16 -14.58
C LYS A 68 -5.88 1.42 -14.44
N THR A 69 -6.11 1.85 -13.22
CA THR A 69 -6.91 3.05 -12.94
C THR A 69 -6.19 4.31 -13.40
N ILE A 70 -4.90 4.45 -13.12
CA ILE A 70 -4.08 5.59 -13.58
C ILE A 70 -4.10 5.68 -15.12
N ALA A 71 -3.94 4.54 -15.82
CA ALA A 71 -4.00 4.50 -17.26
C ALA A 71 -5.37 4.94 -17.82
N LYS A 72 -6.47 4.50 -17.17
CA LYS A 72 -7.85 4.94 -17.53
C LYS A 72 -8.06 6.45 -17.34
N LEU A 73 -7.36 7.05 -16.39
CA LEU A 73 -7.39 8.52 -16.19
C LEU A 73 -6.51 9.27 -17.20
N GLY A 74 -5.88 8.58 -18.16
CA GLY A 74 -5.02 9.17 -19.17
C GLY A 74 -3.62 9.53 -18.68
N SER A 75 -3.22 9.03 -17.52
CA SER A 75 -1.89 9.24 -16.93
C SER A 75 -1.01 8.00 -17.08
N LYS A 76 0.30 8.19 -16.98
CA LYS A 76 1.26 7.09 -17.04
C LYS A 76 1.48 6.51 -15.63
N PRO A 77 1.23 5.21 -15.40
CA PRO A 77 1.58 4.55 -14.16
C PRO A 77 3.09 4.55 -13.92
N VAL A 78 3.51 4.80 -12.68
CA VAL A 78 4.91 4.62 -12.29
C VAL A 78 5.29 3.14 -12.37
N SER A 79 6.58 2.88 -12.63
CA SER A 79 7.13 1.53 -12.66
C SER A 79 7.91 1.25 -11.39
N ALA A 80 8.11 -0.03 -11.07
CA ALA A 80 9.02 -0.45 -10.01
C ALA A 80 10.42 0.13 -10.25
N LYS A 81 11.08 0.52 -9.16
CA LYS A 81 12.49 0.95 -9.21
C LYS A 81 13.39 -0.24 -9.57
N ALA A 82 14.49 0.04 -10.25
CA ALA A 82 15.51 -0.99 -10.54
C ALA A 82 16.11 -1.58 -9.26
N LYS A 83 16.13 -0.80 -8.17
CA LYS A 83 16.64 -1.22 -6.88
C LYS A 83 15.89 -0.48 -5.76
N TYR A 84 15.55 -1.24 -4.72
CA TYR A 84 15.10 -0.72 -3.43
C TYR A 84 16.17 -0.97 -2.37
N THR A 85 16.26 -0.12 -1.38
CA THR A 85 17.18 -0.28 -0.24
C THR A 85 16.35 -0.55 1.01
N PHE A 86 16.56 -1.72 1.62
CA PHE A 86 15.91 -2.13 2.85
C PHE A 86 16.97 -2.39 3.93
N PRO A 87 16.65 -2.26 5.23
CA PRO A 87 17.59 -2.45 6.33
C PRO A 87 17.85 -3.95 6.61
N THR A 88 18.26 -4.69 5.57
CA THR A 88 18.44 -6.15 5.61
C THR A 88 19.48 -6.61 6.65
N GLU A 89 20.45 -5.75 6.94
CA GLU A 89 21.47 -6.00 7.96
C GLU A 89 20.90 -6.05 9.39
N THR A 90 19.71 -5.52 9.61
CA THR A 90 19.02 -5.56 10.92
C THR A 90 18.12 -6.79 11.09
N LEU A 91 17.83 -7.49 10.00
CA LEU A 91 16.96 -8.68 10.01
C LEU A 91 17.76 -9.92 10.42
N LYS A 92 17.64 -10.33 11.67
CA LYS A 92 18.42 -11.46 12.26
C LYS A 92 17.56 -12.68 12.56
N ASN A 93 16.26 -12.52 12.71
CA ASN A 93 15.30 -13.55 13.07
C ASN A 93 13.91 -13.24 12.51
N GLN A 94 12.98 -14.17 12.65
CA GLN A 94 11.59 -14.01 12.18
C GLN A 94 10.91 -12.77 12.76
N ASN A 95 11.12 -12.47 14.04
CA ASN A 95 10.47 -11.31 14.66
C ASN A 95 10.97 -9.99 14.07
N ASP A 96 12.23 -9.90 13.66
CA ASP A 96 12.75 -8.71 12.98
C ASP A 96 12.07 -8.52 11.63
N VAL A 97 11.88 -9.60 10.87
CA VAL A 97 11.16 -9.56 9.58
C VAL A 97 9.69 -9.17 9.80
N LEU A 98 9.01 -9.75 10.80
CA LEU A 98 7.63 -9.40 11.14
C LEU A 98 7.48 -7.92 11.57
N ARG A 99 8.41 -7.39 12.37
CA ARG A 99 8.41 -5.96 12.78
C ARG A 99 8.63 -5.04 11.58
N PHE A 100 9.53 -5.41 10.70
CA PHE A 100 9.77 -4.66 9.47
C PHE A 100 8.50 -4.61 8.61
N ALA A 101 7.86 -5.77 8.36
CA ALA A 101 6.59 -5.83 7.64
C ALA A 101 5.49 -5.02 8.34
N ALA A 102 5.32 -5.16 9.67
CA ALA A 102 4.32 -4.41 10.43
C ALA A 102 4.52 -2.90 10.35
N THR A 103 5.76 -2.43 10.26
CA THR A 103 6.08 -1.01 10.06
C THR A 103 5.66 -0.53 8.67
N LEU A 104 5.88 -1.34 7.64
CA LEU A 104 5.44 -1.04 6.28
C LEU A 104 3.92 -0.96 6.18
N GLU A 105 3.21 -1.95 6.74
CA GLU A 105 1.73 -1.97 6.74
C GLU A 105 1.15 -0.77 7.49
N LYS A 106 1.70 -0.43 8.65
CA LYS A 106 1.27 0.77 9.40
C LYS A 106 1.50 2.04 8.57
N GLY A 107 2.62 2.12 7.85
CA GLY A 107 2.89 3.21 6.92
C GLY A 107 1.89 3.29 5.79
N ALA A 108 1.52 2.15 5.18
CA ALA A 108 0.50 2.07 4.14
C ALA A 108 -0.87 2.51 4.66
N VAL A 109 -1.30 2.02 5.84
CA VAL A 109 -2.54 2.45 6.50
C VAL A 109 -2.57 3.97 6.65
N SER A 110 -1.51 4.58 7.21
CA SER A 110 -1.45 6.03 7.42
C SER A 110 -1.48 6.80 6.10
N ALA A 111 -0.79 6.30 5.07
CA ALA A 111 -0.77 6.93 3.74
C ALA A 111 -2.14 6.91 3.07
N TYR A 112 -2.83 5.77 3.06
CA TYR A 112 -4.18 5.67 2.50
C TYR A 112 -5.21 6.48 3.31
N LEU A 113 -5.09 6.49 4.64
CA LEU A 113 -5.96 7.30 5.50
C LEU A 113 -5.83 8.80 5.17
N GLY A 114 -4.61 9.27 4.92
CA GLY A 114 -4.36 10.64 4.49
C GLY A 114 -4.81 10.92 3.05
N ALA A 115 -4.75 9.93 2.17
CA ALA A 115 -5.09 10.09 0.75
C ALA A 115 -6.61 10.11 0.49
N VAL A 116 -7.38 9.27 1.18
CA VAL A 116 -8.84 9.11 0.96
C VAL A 116 -9.59 10.44 0.87
N PRO A 117 -9.43 11.40 1.80
CA PRO A 117 -10.17 12.67 1.75
C PRO A 117 -9.72 13.62 0.63
N LEU A 118 -8.60 13.35 -0.04
CA LEU A 118 -8.03 14.21 -1.06
C LEU A 118 -8.54 13.91 -2.48
N PHE A 119 -9.17 12.74 -2.68
CA PHE A 119 -9.72 12.37 -3.98
C PHE A 119 -10.91 13.25 -4.37
N GLY A 120 -10.86 13.79 -5.57
CA GLY A 120 -11.99 14.49 -6.20
C GLY A 120 -13.07 13.50 -6.67
N ASN A 121 -12.68 12.31 -7.10
CA ASN A 121 -13.57 11.23 -7.49
C ASN A 121 -13.89 10.31 -6.31
N ARG A 122 -15.16 10.18 -5.95
CA ARG A 122 -15.62 9.36 -4.81
C ARG A 122 -15.42 7.86 -5.01
N ASP A 123 -15.44 7.37 -6.24
CA ASP A 123 -15.19 5.95 -6.52
C ASP A 123 -13.70 5.60 -6.29
N LEU A 124 -12.80 6.54 -6.59
CA LEU A 124 -11.37 6.39 -6.27
C LEU A 124 -11.13 6.46 -4.76
N ALA A 125 -11.80 7.36 -4.05
CA ALA A 125 -11.77 7.41 -2.58
C ALA A 125 -12.25 6.08 -1.96
N LYS A 126 -13.34 5.51 -2.50
CA LYS A 126 -13.86 4.20 -2.08
C LYS A 126 -12.86 3.07 -2.34
N ALA A 127 -12.23 3.06 -3.50
CA ALA A 127 -11.21 2.05 -3.84
C ALA A 127 -10.00 2.16 -2.89
N ALA A 128 -9.50 3.37 -2.64
CA ALA A 128 -8.42 3.60 -1.68
C ALA A 128 -8.80 3.21 -0.25
N ALA A 129 -10.03 3.47 0.18
CA ALA A 129 -10.55 3.04 1.48
C ALA A 129 -10.66 1.50 1.59
N SER A 130 -10.95 0.80 0.48
CA SER A 130 -10.94 -0.66 0.44
C SER A 130 -9.55 -1.23 0.65
N ILE A 131 -8.53 -0.65 -0.01
CA ILE A 131 -7.13 -1.03 0.20
C ILE A 131 -6.72 -0.72 1.66
N LEU A 132 -7.05 0.45 2.17
CA LEU A 132 -6.81 0.82 3.57
C LEU A 132 -7.33 -0.25 4.55
N GLY A 133 -8.52 -0.79 4.29
CA GLY A 133 -9.10 -1.86 5.13
C GLY A 133 -8.26 -3.14 5.11
N ASP A 134 -7.73 -3.53 3.97
CA ASP A 134 -6.86 -4.71 3.82
C ASP A 134 -5.50 -4.49 4.51
N GLU A 135 -4.87 -3.33 4.31
CA GLU A 135 -3.61 -2.98 4.97
C GLU A 135 -3.73 -2.96 6.51
N ALA A 136 -4.88 -2.50 7.03
CA ALA A 136 -5.16 -2.54 8.46
C ALA A 136 -5.29 -3.99 8.98
N MET A 137 -5.87 -4.90 8.19
CA MET A 137 -5.94 -6.32 8.52
C MET A 137 -4.56 -6.97 8.49
N HIS A 138 -3.72 -6.69 7.48
CA HIS A 138 -2.33 -7.15 7.43
C HIS A 138 -1.57 -6.72 8.68
N TRP A 139 -1.64 -5.44 9.01
CA TRP A 139 -0.99 -4.91 10.21
C TRP A 139 -1.46 -5.59 11.49
N ALA A 140 -2.76 -5.79 11.67
CA ALA A 140 -3.31 -6.46 12.85
C ALA A 140 -2.82 -7.92 12.97
N ILE A 141 -2.77 -8.65 11.86
CA ILE A 141 -2.28 -10.04 11.82
C ILE A 141 -0.78 -10.11 12.15
N LEU A 142 0.02 -9.19 11.61
CA LEU A 142 1.46 -9.13 11.92
C LEU A 142 1.71 -8.82 13.39
N ARG A 143 0.94 -7.90 13.99
CA ARG A 143 0.99 -7.63 15.43
C ARG A 143 0.65 -8.87 16.24
N ASN A 144 -0.40 -9.59 15.88
CA ASN A 144 -0.75 -10.84 16.54
C ASN A 144 0.37 -11.88 16.44
N ALA A 145 1.01 -12.02 15.29
CA ALA A 145 2.16 -12.91 15.10
C ALA A 145 3.38 -12.52 15.95
N LEU A 146 3.52 -11.25 16.28
CA LEU A 146 4.54 -10.71 17.19
C LEU A 146 4.17 -10.87 18.69
N GLY A 147 2.98 -11.39 19.01
CA GLY A 147 2.47 -11.43 20.37
C GLY A 147 2.01 -10.08 20.94
N GLU A 148 1.79 -9.10 20.07
CA GLU A 148 1.27 -7.79 20.43
C GLU A 148 -0.26 -7.75 20.33
N VAL A 149 -0.90 -6.76 20.97
CA VAL A 149 -2.33 -6.53 20.83
C VAL A 149 -2.65 -6.22 19.36
N PRO A 150 -3.42 -7.06 18.66
CA PRO A 150 -3.66 -6.87 17.21
C PRO A 150 -4.49 -5.63 16.90
N VAL A 151 -5.42 -5.26 17.76
CA VAL A 151 -6.30 -4.08 17.62
C VAL A 151 -6.08 -3.14 18.81
N PRO A 152 -5.03 -2.29 18.76
CA PRO A 152 -4.61 -1.51 19.93
C PRO A 152 -5.49 -0.28 20.19
N SER A 153 -6.28 0.16 19.22
CA SER A 153 -7.08 1.37 19.28
C SER A 153 -8.37 1.23 18.46
N ALA A 154 -9.39 2.02 18.84
CA ALA A 154 -10.64 2.10 18.08
C ALA A 154 -10.49 2.90 16.77
N PHE A 155 -9.45 3.69 16.63
CA PHE A 155 -9.20 4.51 15.45
C PHE A 155 -7.81 4.26 14.88
N MET A 156 -7.70 4.27 13.55
CA MET A 156 -6.43 4.24 12.84
C MET A 156 -5.85 5.66 12.74
N SER A 157 -4.53 5.76 12.80
CA SER A 157 -3.79 7.03 12.72
C SER A 157 -2.54 6.88 11.87
#